data_247607bedd27f7025170d754cbf1e26a
#
_entry.id   247607bedd27f7025170d754cbf1e26a
#
_cell.length_a   1.000
_cell.length_b   1.000
_cell.length_c   1.000
_cell.angle_alpha   90.00
_cell.angle_beta   90.00
_cell.angle_gamma   90.00
#
_symmetry.space_group_name_H-M   'P 1'
#
loop_
_entity.id
_entity.type
_entity.pdbx_description
1 polymer ?
#
loop_
_entity_poly.entity_id
_entity_poly.type
_entity_poly.pdbx_seq_one_letter_code
_entity_poly.pdbx_strand_id
1 'polypeptide(L)'
;MKSPNDISSSDLIAIGSIGKSHGLKGAFFLNSYCDPEDNFFNYKRFFLIQEKKILEFSIKSKHIKSSKNIVNISGIETVEEIKKLTNSEIYTLNEYLKPEDGEYYWKDLIQLEVYNENNEFIGIVSEIRNYGANDTLVIKNKTSQLLIPFVKNIFIKKVDLVKGFLIVDWDKDEL
;
A
#
# COMPACT_ATOMS: atom_id res chain seq x y z
N MET A 1 -8.88 -4.03 -15.45
CA MET A 1 -7.45 -3.66 -15.57
C MET A 1 -7.35 -2.56 -16.61
N LYS A 2 -6.84 -1.36 -16.27
CA LYS A 2 -6.69 -0.27 -17.25
C LYS A 2 -5.69 -0.68 -18.34
N SER A 3 -6.03 -0.40 -19.60
CA SER A 3 -5.09 -0.53 -20.72
C SER A 3 -3.93 0.48 -20.55
N PRO A 4 -2.71 0.21 -21.02
CA PRO A 4 -1.59 1.15 -20.93
C PRO A 4 -1.92 2.56 -21.46
N ASN A 5 -2.79 2.65 -22.46
CA ASN A 5 -3.21 3.91 -23.08
C ASN A 5 -4.24 4.71 -22.24
N ASP A 6 -4.85 4.07 -21.22
CA ASP A 6 -5.88 4.69 -20.38
C ASP A 6 -5.29 5.17 -19.03
N ILE A 7 -3.98 5.02 -18.82
CA ILE A 7 -3.29 5.40 -17.60
C ILE A 7 -2.82 6.87 -17.71
N SER A 8 -3.24 7.67 -16.76
CA SER A 8 -2.78 9.05 -16.60
C SER A 8 -1.74 9.16 -15.47
N SER A 9 -0.99 10.25 -15.43
CA SER A 9 -0.02 10.49 -14.35
C SER A 9 -0.68 10.56 -12.97
N SER A 10 -1.96 10.92 -12.88
CA SER A 10 -2.72 10.93 -11.62
C SER A 10 -3.06 9.52 -11.11
N ASP A 11 -2.97 8.50 -11.96
CA ASP A 11 -3.16 7.10 -11.57
C ASP A 11 -1.88 6.46 -11.00
N LEU A 12 -0.75 7.17 -11.08
CA LEU A 12 0.58 6.66 -10.74
C LEU A 12 1.10 7.23 -9.43
N ILE A 13 1.86 6.40 -8.71
CA ILE A 13 2.61 6.80 -7.53
C ILE A 13 4.05 6.34 -7.64
N ALA A 14 5.00 7.19 -7.25
CA ALA A 14 6.41 6.85 -7.22
C ALA A 14 6.70 5.85 -6.09
N ILE A 15 7.38 4.75 -6.44
CA ILE A 15 7.76 3.67 -5.51
C ILE A 15 9.26 3.46 -5.43
N GLY A 16 10.03 4.18 -6.23
CA GLY A 16 11.49 4.10 -6.24
C GLY A 16 12.09 4.96 -7.34
N SER A 17 13.40 4.88 -7.50
CA SER A 17 14.13 5.54 -8.60
C SER A 17 15.28 4.70 -9.13
N ILE A 18 15.67 4.97 -10.36
CA ILE A 18 16.83 4.38 -11.02
C ILE A 18 18.07 5.07 -10.47
N GLY A 19 18.88 4.36 -9.72
CA GLY A 19 20.15 4.83 -9.21
C GLY A 19 21.29 4.70 -10.23
N LYS A 20 22.53 4.63 -9.75
CA LYS A 20 23.72 4.46 -10.60
C LYS A 20 23.67 3.15 -11.38
N SER A 21 24.16 3.19 -12.63
CA SER A 21 24.36 1.99 -13.44
C SER A 21 25.32 0.99 -12.76
N HIS A 22 25.08 -0.29 -12.98
CA HIS A 22 25.92 -1.38 -12.48
C HIS A 22 26.31 -2.32 -13.62
N GLY A 23 27.61 -2.48 -13.84
CA GLY A 23 28.12 -3.32 -14.95
C GLY A 23 27.83 -2.74 -16.34
N LEU A 24 27.90 -3.61 -17.35
CA LEU A 24 27.82 -3.20 -18.77
C LEU A 24 26.46 -3.54 -19.42
N LYS A 25 25.60 -4.32 -18.74
CA LYS A 25 24.37 -4.90 -19.31
C LYS A 25 23.10 -4.18 -18.87
N GLY A 26 23.15 -2.85 -18.71
CA GLY A 26 21.95 -2.05 -18.40
C GLY A 26 21.38 -2.28 -16.99
N ALA A 27 22.12 -2.91 -16.07
CA ALA A 27 21.71 -3.01 -14.68
C ALA A 27 21.90 -1.69 -13.93
N PHE A 28 21.13 -1.49 -12.86
CA PHE A 28 21.22 -0.30 -12.01
C PHE A 28 20.94 -0.65 -10.54
N PHE A 29 21.41 0.20 -9.64
CA PHE A 29 21.01 0.16 -8.24
C PHE A 29 19.62 0.77 -8.08
N LEU A 30 18.71 0.00 -7.52
CA LEU A 30 17.37 0.48 -7.19
C LEU A 30 17.41 1.29 -5.90
N ASN A 31 16.86 2.50 -5.91
CA ASN A 31 16.51 3.23 -4.71
C ASN A 31 15.02 3.02 -4.45
N SER A 32 14.67 2.10 -3.57
CA SER A 32 13.27 1.83 -3.21
C SER A 32 12.75 2.91 -2.25
N TYR A 33 11.50 3.32 -2.42
CA TYR A 33 10.76 4.18 -1.49
C TYR A 33 9.80 3.37 -0.61
N CYS A 34 9.77 2.05 -0.80
CA CYS A 34 8.92 1.14 -0.03
C CYS A 34 9.55 0.80 1.33
N ASP A 35 8.72 0.51 2.31
CA ASP A 35 9.11 -0.01 3.61
C ASP A 35 8.37 -1.34 3.90
N PRO A 36 9.08 -2.46 4.05
CA PRO A 36 10.51 -2.66 3.73
C PRO A 36 10.82 -2.47 2.23
N GLU A 37 12.09 -2.19 1.89
CA GLU A 37 12.52 -1.91 0.51
C GLU A 37 12.11 -2.99 -0.50
N ASP A 38 12.05 -4.25 -0.07
CA ASP A 38 11.69 -5.40 -0.91
C ASP A 38 10.21 -5.42 -1.32
N ASN A 39 9.34 -4.66 -0.66
CA ASN A 39 7.94 -4.49 -1.08
C ASN A 39 7.81 -3.90 -2.47
N PHE A 40 8.85 -3.22 -2.96
CA PHE A 40 8.93 -2.77 -4.35
C PHE A 40 8.63 -3.89 -5.36
N PHE A 41 9.08 -5.12 -5.09
CA PHE A 41 8.95 -6.25 -6.01
C PHE A 41 7.59 -6.95 -5.94
N ASN A 42 6.73 -6.56 -5.02
CA ASN A 42 5.37 -7.11 -4.89
C ASN A 42 4.39 -6.49 -5.89
N TYR A 43 4.76 -5.35 -6.49
CA TYR A 43 3.94 -4.71 -7.51
C TYR A 43 4.00 -5.46 -8.84
N LYS A 44 2.87 -5.44 -9.57
CA LYS A 44 2.70 -6.19 -10.81
C LYS A 44 3.08 -5.40 -12.07
N ARG A 45 3.01 -4.07 -12.00
CA ARG A 45 3.23 -3.18 -13.15
C ARG A 45 4.12 -2.02 -12.74
N PHE A 46 5.09 -1.71 -13.59
CA PHE A 46 6.07 -0.66 -13.37
C PHE A 46 6.08 0.31 -14.54
N PHE A 47 6.21 1.58 -14.24
CA PHE A 47 6.14 2.65 -15.23
C PHE A 47 7.28 3.64 -15.05
N LEU A 48 7.72 4.22 -16.17
CA LEU A 48 8.56 5.40 -16.23
C LEU A 48 7.78 6.52 -16.93
N ILE A 49 8.04 7.76 -16.56
CA ILE A 49 7.52 8.92 -17.27
C ILE A 49 8.68 9.58 -17.99
N GLN A 50 8.66 9.57 -19.32
CA GLN A 50 9.66 10.21 -20.18
C GLN A 50 8.97 11.13 -21.18
N GLU A 51 9.40 12.38 -21.28
CA GLU A 51 8.84 13.36 -22.23
C GLU A 51 7.30 13.41 -22.23
N LYS A 52 6.68 13.33 -21.03
CA LYS A 52 5.23 13.26 -20.80
C LYS A 52 4.56 11.95 -21.29
N LYS A 53 5.34 10.96 -21.72
CA LYS A 53 4.83 9.62 -22.07
C LYS A 53 5.01 8.67 -20.91
N ILE A 54 3.99 7.87 -20.65
CA ILE A 54 4.03 6.79 -19.67
C ILE A 54 4.46 5.52 -20.39
N LEU A 55 5.59 4.96 -19.96
CA LEU A 55 6.19 3.76 -20.52
C LEU A 55 6.12 2.65 -19.50
N GLU A 56 5.40 1.58 -19.83
CA GLU A 56 5.36 0.38 -19.00
C GLU A 56 6.58 -0.49 -19.28
N PHE A 57 7.16 -1.06 -18.24
CA PHE A 57 8.28 -2.00 -18.34
C PHE A 57 8.12 -3.17 -17.37
N SER A 58 8.90 -4.22 -17.55
CA SER A 58 8.98 -5.35 -16.63
C SER A 58 10.39 -5.53 -16.09
N ILE A 59 10.49 -6.07 -14.88
CA ILE A 59 11.76 -6.43 -14.27
C ILE A 59 12.24 -7.74 -14.90
N LYS A 60 13.43 -7.72 -15.50
CA LYS A 60 14.06 -8.89 -16.13
C LYS A 60 14.81 -9.74 -15.12
N SER A 61 15.51 -9.09 -14.18
CA SER A 61 16.24 -9.78 -13.12
C SER A 61 16.47 -8.88 -11.91
N LYS A 62 16.63 -9.52 -10.76
CA LYS A 62 16.94 -8.89 -9.49
C LYS A 62 18.11 -9.62 -8.84
N HIS A 63 19.09 -8.89 -8.34
CA HIS A 63 20.21 -9.41 -7.56
C HIS A 63 20.46 -8.51 -6.36
N ILE A 64 20.89 -9.09 -5.24
CA ILE A 64 21.27 -8.33 -4.05
C ILE A 64 22.80 -8.34 -3.94
N LYS A 65 23.40 -7.17 -3.81
CA LYS A 65 24.84 -7.00 -3.57
C LYS A 65 25.07 -5.93 -2.50
N SER A 66 25.75 -6.32 -1.44
CA SER A 66 26.07 -5.41 -0.31
C SER A 66 24.82 -4.67 0.20
N SER A 67 23.75 -5.41 0.48
CA SER A 67 22.44 -4.89 0.92
C SER A 67 21.76 -3.92 -0.06
N LYS A 68 22.16 -3.89 -1.33
CA LYS A 68 21.52 -3.07 -2.37
C LYS A 68 20.90 -3.93 -3.44
N ASN A 69 19.72 -3.57 -3.85
CA ASN A 69 19.01 -4.23 -4.95
C ASN A 69 19.59 -3.74 -6.28
N ILE A 70 20.09 -4.68 -7.10
CA ILE A 70 20.52 -4.45 -8.47
C ILE A 70 19.46 -5.03 -9.39
N VAL A 71 18.96 -4.22 -10.31
CA VAL A 71 17.83 -4.55 -11.16
C VAL A 71 18.19 -4.36 -12.63
N ASN A 72 17.70 -5.29 -13.48
CA ASN A 72 17.61 -5.12 -14.91
C ASN A 72 16.14 -5.02 -15.32
N ILE A 73 15.85 -4.15 -16.26
CA ILE A 73 14.52 -3.98 -16.84
C ILE A 73 14.50 -4.40 -18.31
N SER A 74 13.33 -4.82 -18.79
CA SER A 74 13.18 -5.23 -20.19
C SER A 74 13.36 -4.05 -21.13
N GLY A 75 14.01 -4.28 -22.26
CA GLY A 75 14.25 -3.25 -23.30
C GLY A 75 15.45 -2.35 -23.03
N ILE A 76 16.20 -2.53 -21.93
CA ILE A 76 17.44 -1.81 -21.61
C ILE A 76 18.57 -2.84 -21.45
N GLU A 77 19.51 -2.82 -22.38
CA GLU A 77 20.58 -3.83 -22.44
C GLU A 77 21.99 -3.25 -22.35
N THR A 78 22.11 -1.94 -22.40
CA THR A 78 23.40 -1.25 -22.38
C THR A 78 23.52 -0.26 -21.23
N VAL A 79 24.76 0.04 -20.84
CA VAL A 79 25.03 1.03 -19.78
C VAL A 79 24.68 2.45 -20.23
N GLU A 80 24.79 2.73 -21.52
CA GLU A 80 24.44 4.04 -22.08
C GLU A 80 22.94 4.31 -22.01
N GLU A 81 22.11 3.30 -22.24
CA GLU A 81 20.66 3.41 -22.12
C GLU A 81 20.25 3.67 -20.70
N ILE A 82 20.73 2.86 -19.74
CA ILE A 82 20.34 3.03 -18.34
C ILE A 82 20.87 4.33 -17.73
N LYS A 83 22.02 4.82 -18.16
CA LYS A 83 22.56 6.11 -17.72
C LYS A 83 21.64 7.28 -18.06
N LYS A 84 20.94 7.24 -19.21
CA LYS A 84 19.95 8.27 -19.59
C LYS A 84 18.75 8.29 -18.66
N LEU A 85 18.47 7.16 -18.00
CA LEU A 85 17.37 7.00 -17.06
C LEU A 85 17.79 7.22 -15.59
N THR A 86 19.07 7.48 -15.32
CA THR A 86 19.53 7.71 -13.94
C THR A 86 18.76 8.85 -13.29
N ASN A 87 18.31 8.64 -12.05
CA ASN A 87 17.43 9.50 -11.24
C ASN A 87 15.97 9.59 -11.77
N SER A 88 15.59 8.86 -12.81
CA SER A 88 14.18 8.74 -13.17
C SER A 88 13.42 7.99 -12.08
N GLU A 89 12.25 8.48 -11.73
CA GLU A 89 11.36 7.81 -10.79
C GLU A 89 10.69 6.61 -11.45
N ILE A 90 10.50 5.57 -10.66
CA ILE A 90 9.75 4.37 -11.01
C ILE A 90 8.41 4.44 -10.33
N TYR A 91 7.36 4.25 -11.10
CA TYR A 91 5.97 4.35 -10.65
C TYR A 91 5.26 3.01 -10.71
N THR A 92 4.22 2.89 -9.91
CA THR A 92 3.20 1.85 -10.01
C THR A 92 1.80 2.47 -10.00
N LEU A 93 0.75 1.67 -10.18
CA LEU A 93 -0.62 2.16 -10.10
C LEU A 93 -1.02 2.42 -8.64
N ASN A 94 -1.67 3.55 -8.39
CA ASN A 94 -2.24 3.89 -7.07
C ASN A 94 -3.18 2.80 -6.54
N GLU A 95 -3.88 2.08 -7.43
CA GLU A 95 -4.79 1.01 -7.05
C GLU A 95 -4.09 -0.15 -6.33
N TYR A 96 -2.79 -0.36 -6.55
CA TYR A 96 -2.00 -1.40 -5.86
C TYR A 96 -1.57 -0.99 -4.45
N LEU A 97 -1.69 0.27 -4.10
CA LEU A 97 -1.48 0.76 -2.73
C LEU A 97 -2.76 0.74 -1.90
N LYS A 98 -3.89 0.46 -2.54
CA LYS A 98 -5.11 0.23 -1.78
C LYS A 98 -4.94 -1.07 -1.00
N PRO A 99 -5.35 -1.11 0.27
CA PRO A 99 -5.39 -2.33 1.02
C PRO A 99 -6.13 -3.41 0.21
N GLU A 100 -5.67 -4.66 0.27
CA GLU A 100 -6.41 -5.78 -0.29
C GLU A 100 -7.84 -5.81 0.30
N ASP A 101 -8.80 -6.42 -0.43
CA ASP A 101 -10.17 -6.51 0.03
C ASP A 101 -10.22 -7.01 1.48
N GLY A 102 -10.66 -6.10 2.35
CA GLY A 102 -10.73 -6.34 3.77
C GLY A 102 -9.48 -5.89 4.57
N GLU A 103 -8.38 -5.42 4.01
CA GLU A 103 -7.36 -4.65 4.70
C GLU A 103 -7.76 -3.17 4.73
N TYR A 104 -7.43 -2.47 5.80
CA TYR A 104 -7.79 -1.06 5.99
C TYR A 104 -6.60 -0.30 6.54
N TYR A 105 -6.37 0.92 6.07
CA TYR A 105 -5.44 1.83 6.75
C TYR A 105 -6.05 2.32 8.06
N TRP A 106 -5.28 2.39 9.11
CA TRP A 106 -5.73 2.89 10.41
C TRP A 106 -6.42 4.25 10.33
N LYS A 107 -5.86 5.15 9.51
CA LYS A 107 -6.43 6.49 9.29
C LYS A 107 -7.86 6.47 8.74
N ASP A 108 -8.21 5.43 7.94
CA ASP A 108 -9.52 5.31 7.32
C ASP A 108 -10.56 4.70 8.26
N LEU A 109 -10.10 4.02 9.33
CA LEU A 109 -10.96 3.46 10.37
C LEU A 109 -11.25 4.46 11.50
N ILE A 110 -10.37 5.45 11.72
CA ILE A 110 -10.58 6.48 12.74
C ILE A 110 -11.79 7.34 12.36
N GLN A 111 -12.63 7.66 13.34
CA GLN A 111 -13.89 8.40 13.23
C GLN A 111 -15.05 7.61 12.60
N LEU A 112 -14.89 6.31 12.29
CA LEU A 112 -16.03 5.48 11.89
C LEU A 112 -16.98 5.29 13.07
N GLU A 113 -18.27 5.31 12.79
CA GLU A 113 -19.31 4.91 13.73
C GLU A 113 -19.30 3.38 13.91
N VAL A 114 -19.47 2.91 15.15
CA VAL A 114 -19.45 1.49 15.49
C VAL A 114 -20.83 1.05 15.94
N TYR A 115 -21.32 -0.02 15.30
CA TYR A 115 -22.59 -0.64 15.60
C TYR A 115 -22.40 -2.12 15.91
N ASN A 116 -23.25 -2.71 16.76
CA ASN A 116 -23.31 -4.15 16.92
C ASN A 116 -24.17 -4.80 15.81
N GLU A 117 -24.25 -6.14 15.80
CA GLU A 117 -25.05 -6.87 14.81
C GLU A 117 -26.58 -6.59 14.93
N ASN A 118 -27.05 -6.07 16.06
CA ASN A 118 -28.43 -5.61 16.27
C ASN A 118 -28.67 -4.16 15.76
N ASN A 119 -27.68 -3.53 15.09
CA ASN A 119 -27.68 -2.13 14.69
C ASN A 119 -27.78 -1.12 15.85
N GLU A 120 -27.33 -1.49 17.03
CA GLU A 120 -27.22 -0.57 18.14
C GLU A 120 -25.90 0.18 18.09
N PHE A 121 -25.94 1.49 18.26
CA PHE A 121 -24.74 2.33 18.29
C PHE A 121 -23.92 2.08 19.57
N ILE A 122 -22.66 1.73 19.39
CA ILE A 122 -21.69 1.47 20.47
C ILE A 122 -20.82 2.71 20.73
N GLY A 123 -20.35 3.38 19.70
CA GLY A 123 -19.47 4.53 19.81
C GLY A 123 -18.78 4.88 18.51
N ILE A 124 -17.65 5.59 18.59
CA ILE A 124 -16.83 6.02 17.46
C ILE A 124 -15.41 5.51 17.66
N VAL A 125 -14.76 5.06 16.60
CA VAL A 125 -13.33 4.69 16.63
C VAL A 125 -12.52 5.96 16.90
N SER A 126 -11.93 6.08 18.06
CA SER A 126 -11.13 7.24 18.46
C SER A 126 -9.66 7.09 18.12
N GLU A 127 -9.13 5.90 18.22
CA GLU A 127 -7.74 5.55 17.91
C GLU A 127 -7.60 4.04 17.68
N ILE A 128 -6.46 3.63 17.14
CA ILE A 128 -6.08 2.23 16.99
C ILE A 128 -4.76 2.04 17.72
N ARG A 129 -4.64 0.96 18.46
CA ARG A 129 -3.43 0.58 19.20
C ARG A 129 -3.01 -0.83 18.85
N ASN A 130 -1.71 -1.05 18.75
CA ASN A 130 -1.16 -2.39 18.64
C ASN A 130 -0.74 -2.88 20.05
N TYR A 131 -1.38 -3.96 20.51
CA TYR A 131 -1.06 -4.61 21.78
C TYR A 131 -0.29 -5.94 21.58
N GLY A 132 0.39 -6.10 20.45
CA GLY A 132 1.22 -7.26 20.12
C GLY A 132 0.65 -8.08 18.97
N ALA A 133 -0.21 -9.07 19.24
CA ALA A 133 -0.68 -10.01 18.22
C ALA A 133 -1.66 -9.40 17.22
N ASN A 134 -2.51 -8.44 17.66
CA ASN A 134 -3.54 -7.82 16.82
C ASN A 134 -3.64 -6.32 17.11
N ASP A 135 -4.03 -5.58 16.08
CA ASP A 135 -4.47 -4.21 16.23
C ASP A 135 -5.79 -4.19 17.02
N THR A 136 -5.98 -3.16 17.83
CA THR A 136 -7.16 -3.01 18.69
C THR A 136 -7.78 -1.64 18.45
N LEU A 137 -9.07 -1.64 18.12
CA LEU A 137 -9.87 -0.43 18.02
C LEU A 137 -10.18 0.11 19.42
N VAL A 138 -9.91 1.36 19.64
CA VAL A 138 -10.36 2.11 20.83
C VAL A 138 -11.62 2.86 20.46
N ILE A 139 -12.75 2.37 20.95
CA ILE A 139 -14.07 2.94 20.67
C ILE A 139 -14.50 3.77 21.87
N LYS A 140 -14.91 5.00 21.61
CA LYS A 140 -15.41 5.91 22.65
C LYS A 140 -16.86 6.29 22.39
N ASN A 141 -17.62 6.35 23.47
CA ASN A 141 -18.91 7.02 23.52
C ASN A 141 -18.89 8.06 24.65
N LYS A 142 -20.04 8.63 25.00
CA LYS A 142 -20.14 9.70 26.01
C LYS A 142 -19.73 9.27 27.42
N THR A 143 -19.83 8.00 27.75
CA THR A 143 -19.72 7.48 29.13
C THR A 143 -18.62 6.43 29.30
N SER A 144 -18.17 5.79 28.22
CA SER A 144 -17.27 4.64 28.29
C SER A 144 -16.27 4.61 27.14
N GLN A 145 -15.24 3.79 27.35
CA GLN A 145 -14.25 3.43 26.35
C GLN A 145 -14.19 1.91 26.25
N LEU A 146 -14.25 1.40 25.03
CA LEU A 146 -14.22 -0.02 24.73
C LEU A 146 -13.00 -0.36 23.88
N LEU A 147 -12.42 -1.52 24.09
CA LEU A 147 -11.29 -2.05 23.34
C LEU A 147 -11.73 -3.30 22.57
N ILE A 148 -11.80 -3.22 21.25
CA ILE A 148 -12.19 -4.36 20.40
C ILE A 148 -11.02 -4.74 19.49
N PRO A 149 -10.52 -6.01 19.57
CA PRO A 149 -9.48 -6.47 18.65
C PRO A 149 -9.95 -6.41 17.20
N PHE A 150 -9.10 -5.88 16.31
CA PHE A 150 -9.41 -5.81 14.88
C PHE A 150 -9.15 -7.17 14.22
N VAL A 151 -9.99 -8.15 14.53
CA VAL A 151 -9.95 -9.50 13.96
C VAL A 151 -11.19 -9.73 13.11
N LYS A 152 -10.98 -9.80 11.79
CA LYS A 152 -12.06 -9.99 10.82
C LYS A 152 -12.77 -11.31 11.00
N ASN A 153 -14.06 -11.31 10.68
CA ASN A 153 -14.97 -12.46 10.78
C ASN A 153 -15.15 -13.00 12.21
N ILE A 154 -14.38 -12.51 13.17
CA ILE A 154 -14.57 -12.80 14.60
C ILE A 154 -15.27 -11.58 15.23
N PHE A 155 -14.50 -10.52 15.50
CA PHE A 155 -15.05 -9.31 16.13
C PHE A 155 -15.53 -8.27 15.12
N ILE A 156 -14.88 -8.17 13.94
CA ILE A 156 -15.25 -7.22 12.88
C ILE A 156 -16.03 -7.95 11.80
N LYS A 157 -17.33 -7.68 11.74
CA LYS A 157 -18.24 -8.33 10.76
C LYS A 157 -18.30 -7.55 9.45
N LYS A 158 -18.28 -6.23 9.50
CA LYS A 158 -18.35 -5.38 8.32
C LYS A 158 -17.63 -4.06 8.55
N VAL A 159 -16.96 -3.54 7.49
CA VAL A 159 -16.46 -2.18 7.43
C VAL A 159 -16.98 -1.54 6.16
N ASP A 160 -17.61 -0.38 6.26
CA ASP A 160 -18.15 0.40 5.14
C ASP A 160 -17.56 1.81 5.20
N LEU A 161 -16.40 1.99 4.56
CA LEU A 161 -15.69 3.28 4.54
C LEU A 161 -16.48 4.37 3.82
N VAL A 162 -17.33 3.98 2.84
CA VAL A 162 -18.13 4.95 2.06
C VAL A 162 -19.25 5.53 2.90
N LYS A 163 -19.89 4.70 3.71
CA LYS A 163 -20.97 5.10 4.60
C LYS A 163 -20.47 5.55 5.98
N GLY A 164 -19.19 5.34 6.28
CA GLY A 164 -18.56 5.81 7.52
C GLY A 164 -18.89 4.98 8.75
N PHE A 165 -19.13 3.67 8.63
CA PHE A 165 -19.42 2.81 9.78
C PHE A 165 -18.75 1.44 9.71
N LEU A 166 -18.69 0.78 10.86
CA LEU A 166 -18.32 -0.64 10.98
C LEU A 166 -19.31 -1.38 11.91
N ILE A 167 -19.45 -2.69 11.66
CA ILE A 167 -20.28 -3.59 12.49
C ILE A 167 -19.36 -4.55 13.22
N VAL A 168 -19.58 -4.67 14.53
CA VAL A 168 -18.84 -5.56 15.41
C VAL A 168 -19.75 -6.61 16.04
N ASP A 169 -19.19 -7.79 16.28
CA ASP A 169 -19.78 -8.81 17.13
C ASP A 169 -19.32 -8.53 18.57
N TRP A 170 -20.07 -7.67 19.23
CA TRP A 170 -19.80 -7.24 20.60
C TRP A 170 -21.09 -6.82 21.30
N ASP A 171 -21.36 -7.38 22.45
CA ASP A 171 -22.52 -7.01 23.20
C ASP A 171 -22.30 -5.74 24.03
N LYS A 172 -23.34 -4.90 24.08
CA LYS A 172 -23.30 -3.63 24.78
C LYS A 172 -23.26 -3.82 26.31
N ASP A 173 -23.66 -5.00 26.78
CA ASP A 173 -23.72 -5.37 28.20
C ASP A 173 -22.38 -5.93 28.74
N GLU A 174 -21.34 -6.02 27.88
CA GLU A 174 -19.98 -6.35 28.30
C GLU A 174 -19.12 -5.10 28.63
N LEU A 175 -19.78 -4.02 29.00
CA LEU A 175 -19.20 -2.73 29.43
C LEU A 175 -18.89 -2.70 30.92
#